data_b500aa9f1dedec17f0b5f2f8d0a6a976
#
_entry.id   b500aa9f1dedec17f0b5f2f8d0a6a976
#
_cell.length_a   1.000
_cell.length_b   1.000
_cell.length_c   1.000
_cell.angle_alpha   90.00
_cell.angle_beta   90.00
_cell.angle_gamma   90.00
#
_symmetry.space_group_name_H-M   'P 1'
#
loop_
_entity.id
_entity.type
_entity.pdbx_description
1 polymer ?
#
loop_
_entity_poly.entity_id
_entity_poly.type
_entity_poly.pdbx_seq_one_letter_code
_entity_poly.pdbx_strand_id
1 'polypeptide(L)'
;PTRRSSDLEYLPKARTTSGVGDLPNGLNYYKLCVKNWTTTDKSLEEIYTTGLSEVKRIRTEMEEVKNSTGFKGDLNAFFQFMKTDKQFMPFKTPEEVLDSFRHIYNIIKPSLNKYFVLFPNSQFEIRQTESFRAASASIEYFVGSVDGTRPGIFYVPILDPTTFNITSGMESTFLHEAVPGHHYQSSLQIEDTLLPYFRRFKWYGAYGEGWALYAESLGKELGLYTNPYQHMGALGDEIHRAIRLVVDVAIHSKGMTREQAIAYMMENEAIDKQGATSEIERYMADPGQALSYKIG
;
A
#
# COMPACT_ATOMS: atom_id res chain seq x y z
N PRO A 1 -9.42 23.82 -22.59
CA PRO A 1 -10.14 24.92 -21.96
C PRO A 1 -9.17 25.80 -21.16
N THR A 2 -9.37 27.09 -21.22
CA THR A 2 -8.61 28.00 -20.38
C THR A 2 -9.06 27.86 -18.93
N ARG A 3 -8.19 28.12 -17.94
CA ARG A 3 -8.52 28.10 -16.50
C ARG A 3 -9.80 28.88 -16.19
N ARG A 4 -10.04 29.96 -16.93
CA ARG A 4 -11.23 30.81 -16.81
C ARG A 4 -12.54 30.08 -17.19
N SER A 5 -12.53 29.23 -18.22
CA SER A 5 -13.72 28.41 -18.58
C SER A 5 -14.04 27.37 -17.52
N SER A 6 -13.02 26.70 -16.95
CA SER A 6 -13.21 25.80 -15.83
C SER A 6 -13.85 26.51 -14.62
N ASP A 7 -13.31 27.67 -14.23
CA ASP A 7 -13.72 28.38 -13.02
C ASP A 7 -15.11 29.00 -13.17
N LEU A 8 -15.44 29.52 -14.35
CA LEU A 8 -16.68 30.29 -14.59
C LEU A 8 -17.85 29.45 -15.11
N GLU A 9 -17.56 28.36 -15.85
CA GLU A 9 -18.59 27.61 -16.56
C GLU A 9 -18.78 26.20 -15.99
N TYR A 10 -17.71 25.52 -15.61
CA TYR A 10 -17.78 24.15 -15.12
C TYR A 10 -17.98 24.09 -13.59
N LEU A 11 -17.10 24.71 -12.81
CA LEU A 11 -17.15 24.63 -11.35
C LEU A 11 -18.51 25.02 -10.75
N PRO A 12 -19.21 26.08 -11.21
CA PRO A 12 -20.53 26.42 -10.69
C PRO A 12 -21.62 25.35 -10.96
N LYS A 13 -21.37 24.47 -11.93
CA LYS A 13 -22.29 23.38 -12.34
C LYS A 13 -21.80 22.01 -11.88
N ALA A 14 -20.59 21.93 -11.32
CA ALA A 14 -20.05 20.69 -10.83
C ALA A 14 -20.85 20.18 -9.65
N ARG A 15 -20.97 18.87 -9.53
CA ARG A 15 -21.60 18.25 -8.35
C ARG A 15 -20.80 18.56 -7.08
N THR A 16 -21.50 18.64 -5.97
CA THR A 16 -20.92 18.86 -4.63
C THR A 16 -20.70 17.57 -3.86
N THR A 17 -21.20 16.44 -4.37
CA THR A 17 -21.06 15.12 -3.76
C THR A 17 -19.77 14.42 -4.18
N SER A 18 -19.20 13.63 -3.29
CA SER A 18 -17.87 13.01 -3.48
C SER A 18 -17.93 11.67 -4.23
N GLY A 19 -18.98 10.89 -4.00
CA GLY A 19 -19.07 9.52 -4.51
C GLY A 19 -19.68 9.41 -5.92
N VAL A 20 -19.34 8.37 -6.66
CA VAL A 20 -19.98 8.05 -7.94
C VAL A 20 -21.40 7.51 -7.76
N GLY A 21 -21.76 7.03 -6.56
CA GLY A 21 -23.11 6.54 -6.26
C GLY A 21 -24.19 7.59 -6.44
N ASP A 22 -23.85 8.88 -6.37
CA ASP A 22 -24.79 10.01 -6.57
C ASP A 22 -25.03 10.35 -8.06
N LEU A 23 -24.33 9.71 -8.98
CA LEU A 23 -24.56 9.85 -10.41
C LEU A 23 -25.75 8.98 -10.85
N PRO A 24 -26.41 9.32 -11.97
CA PRO A 24 -27.43 8.44 -12.56
C PRO A 24 -26.87 7.03 -12.77
N ASN A 25 -27.51 6.01 -12.20
CA ASN A 25 -27.05 4.62 -12.16
C ASN A 25 -25.67 4.40 -11.49
N GLY A 26 -25.17 5.38 -10.75
CA GLY A 26 -23.81 5.39 -10.18
C GLY A 26 -23.55 4.25 -9.20
N LEU A 27 -24.52 3.87 -8.38
CA LEU A 27 -24.36 2.73 -7.47
C LEU A 27 -24.13 1.40 -8.19
N ASN A 28 -24.79 1.17 -9.33
CA ASN A 28 -24.57 -0.04 -10.13
C ASN A 28 -23.20 0.01 -10.82
N TYR A 29 -22.78 1.19 -11.28
CA TYR A 29 -21.42 1.39 -11.78
C TYR A 29 -20.38 1.10 -10.70
N TYR A 30 -20.57 1.62 -9.49
CA TYR A 30 -19.65 1.34 -8.36
C TYR A 30 -19.57 -0.16 -8.04
N LYS A 31 -20.71 -0.86 -7.97
CA LYS A 31 -20.72 -2.32 -7.78
C LYS A 31 -19.93 -3.06 -8.88
N LEU A 32 -20.01 -2.60 -10.13
CA LEU A 32 -19.20 -3.14 -11.22
C LEU A 32 -17.71 -2.89 -11.00
N CYS A 33 -17.32 -1.67 -10.59
CA CYS A 33 -15.93 -1.34 -10.23
C CYS A 33 -15.42 -2.27 -9.11
N VAL A 34 -16.18 -2.41 -8.03
CA VAL A 34 -15.84 -3.31 -6.92
C VAL A 34 -15.62 -4.74 -7.40
N LYS A 35 -16.55 -5.29 -8.19
CA LYS A 35 -16.42 -6.64 -8.74
C LYS A 35 -15.17 -6.80 -9.63
N ASN A 36 -14.87 -5.81 -10.45
CA ASN A 36 -13.69 -5.84 -11.33
C ASN A 36 -12.37 -5.78 -10.52
N TRP A 37 -12.31 -4.94 -9.51
CA TRP A 37 -11.10 -4.76 -8.72
C TRP A 37 -10.87 -5.87 -7.69
N THR A 38 -11.95 -6.36 -7.06
CA THR A 38 -11.84 -7.38 -6.00
C THR A 38 -11.98 -8.81 -6.53
N THR A 39 -12.52 -8.99 -7.74
CA THR A 39 -12.82 -10.30 -8.35
C THR A 39 -13.68 -11.23 -7.46
N THR A 40 -14.49 -10.64 -6.55
CA THR A 40 -15.37 -11.36 -5.63
C THR A 40 -16.83 -10.91 -5.80
N ASP A 41 -17.76 -11.69 -5.25
CA ASP A 41 -19.19 -11.35 -5.19
C ASP A 41 -19.60 -10.77 -3.81
N LYS A 42 -18.63 -10.32 -3.00
CA LYS A 42 -18.91 -9.68 -1.71
C LYS A 42 -19.77 -8.43 -1.91
N SER A 43 -20.76 -8.27 -1.06
CA SER A 43 -21.58 -7.05 -1.02
C SER A 43 -20.78 -5.86 -0.48
N LEU A 44 -21.21 -4.64 -0.83
CA LEU A 44 -20.61 -3.41 -0.30
C LEU A 44 -20.65 -3.37 1.23
N GLU A 45 -21.73 -3.90 1.84
CA GLU A 45 -21.86 -3.94 3.30
C GLU A 45 -20.89 -4.92 3.95
N GLU A 46 -20.67 -6.09 3.37
CA GLU A 46 -19.66 -7.05 3.84
C GLU A 46 -18.26 -6.44 3.79
N ILE A 47 -17.90 -5.77 2.68
CA ILE A 47 -16.60 -5.11 2.53
C ILE A 47 -16.43 -4.01 3.60
N TYR A 48 -17.43 -3.15 3.75
CA TYR A 48 -17.42 -2.06 4.71
C TYR A 48 -17.27 -2.56 6.16
N THR A 49 -18.07 -3.57 6.53
CA THR A 49 -18.03 -4.19 7.88
C THR A 49 -16.70 -4.89 8.13
N THR A 50 -16.15 -5.57 7.12
CA THR A 50 -14.80 -6.14 7.18
C THR A 50 -13.77 -5.05 7.47
N GLY A 51 -13.84 -3.92 6.75
CA GLY A 51 -12.96 -2.78 6.97
C GLY A 51 -13.01 -2.25 8.40
N LEU A 52 -14.22 -2.02 8.93
CA LEU A 52 -14.40 -1.56 10.32
C LEU A 52 -13.81 -2.54 11.35
N SER A 53 -14.03 -3.85 11.16
CA SER A 53 -13.51 -4.86 12.07
C SER A 53 -11.99 -4.96 12.02
N GLU A 54 -11.39 -4.87 10.83
CA GLU A 54 -9.95 -4.91 10.63
C GLU A 54 -9.26 -3.66 11.20
N VAL A 55 -9.81 -2.46 10.96
CA VAL A 55 -9.29 -1.23 11.58
C VAL A 55 -9.27 -1.36 13.11
N LYS A 56 -10.34 -1.88 13.71
CA LYS A 56 -10.40 -2.10 15.16
C LYS A 56 -9.37 -3.12 15.62
N ARG A 57 -9.24 -4.25 14.92
CA ARG A 57 -8.27 -5.32 15.26
C ARG A 57 -6.84 -4.78 15.24
N ILE A 58 -6.47 -4.12 14.13
CA ILE A 58 -5.10 -3.63 13.92
C ILE A 58 -4.78 -2.53 14.94
N ARG A 59 -5.71 -1.62 15.24
CA ARG A 59 -5.49 -0.61 16.29
C ARG A 59 -5.27 -1.23 17.67
N THR A 60 -5.95 -2.34 17.98
CA THR A 60 -5.71 -3.09 19.22
C THR A 60 -4.29 -3.64 19.26
N GLU A 61 -3.82 -4.24 18.17
CA GLU A 61 -2.45 -4.76 18.06
C GLU A 61 -1.41 -3.63 18.12
N MET A 62 -1.67 -2.49 17.49
CA MET A 62 -0.82 -1.30 17.61
C MET A 62 -0.69 -0.82 19.06
N GLU A 63 -1.78 -0.82 19.84
CA GLU A 63 -1.72 -0.48 21.27
C GLU A 63 -0.84 -1.48 22.07
N GLU A 64 -0.95 -2.78 21.76
CA GLU A 64 -0.11 -3.80 22.39
C GLU A 64 1.36 -3.59 22.05
N VAL A 65 1.69 -3.34 20.78
CA VAL A 65 3.06 -3.07 20.33
C VAL A 65 3.61 -1.81 20.98
N LYS A 66 2.85 -0.70 21.01
CA LYS A 66 3.22 0.52 21.69
C LYS A 66 3.53 0.26 23.16
N ASN A 67 2.65 -0.47 23.86
CA ASN A 67 2.81 -0.79 25.28
C ASN A 67 4.07 -1.63 25.54
N SER A 68 4.42 -2.54 24.62
CA SER A 68 5.65 -3.35 24.72
C SER A 68 6.94 -2.53 24.69
N THR A 69 6.91 -1.33 24.06
CA THR A 69 8.07 -0.41 24.05
C THR A 69 8.24 0.36 25.35
N GLY A 70 7.24 0.34 26.25
CA GLY A 70 7.22 1.15 27.46
C GLY A 70 6.87 2.63 27.24
N PHE A 71 6.51 3.03 26.01
CA PHE A 71 6.14 4.41 25.69
C PHE A 71 4.93 4.88 26.50
N LYS A 72 5.02 6.10 27.05
CA LYS A 72 3.97 6.72 27.89
C LYS A 72 3.22 7.76 27.08
N GLY A 73 2.10 7.40 26.52
CA GLY A 73 1.26 8.27 25.70
C GLY A 73 0.24 7.45 24.91
N ASP A 74 -0.62 8.13 24.18
CA ASP A 74 -1.55 7.48 23.23
C ASP A 74 -0.85 7.09 21.91
N LEU A 75 -1.59 6.44 21.02
CA LEU A 75 -1.07 6.04 19.70
C LEU A 75 -0.62 7.24 18.87
N ASN A 76 -1.34 8.35 18.91
CA ASN A 76 -0.99 9.53 18.13
C ASN A 76 0.35 10.12 18.59
N ALA A 77 0.55 10.20 19.89
CA ALA A 77 1.84 10.62 20.46
C ALA A 77 2.97 9.65 20.07
N PHE A 78 2.69 8.35 20.05
CA PHE A 78 3.64 7.33 19.62
C PHE A 78 3.99 7.45 18.12
N PHE A 79 3.01 7.67 17.25
CA PHE A 79 3.24 7.91 15.83
C PHE A 79 4.10 9.17 15.61
N GLN A 80 3.83 10.25 16.34
CA GLN A 80 4.65 11.45 16.26
C GLN A 80 6.09 11.21 16.74
N PHE A 81 6.26 10.47 17.82
CA PHE A 81 7.58 10.06 18.29
C PHE A 81 8.34 9.26 17.22
N MET A 82 7.73 8.23 16.65
CA MET A 82 8.33 7.43 15.59
C MET A 82 8.64 8.26 14.33
N LYS A 83 7.80 9.22 13.99
CA LYS A 83 7.98 10.09 12.82
C LYS A 83 9.12 11.09 12.98
N THR A 84 9.38 11.59 14.20
CA THR A 84 10.24 12.76 14.41
C THR A 84 11.54 12.48 15.15
N ASP A 85 11.64 11.39 15.91
CA ASP A 85 12.84 11.08 16.67
C ASP A 85 13.96 10.61 15.74
N LYS A 86 15.12 11.26 15.87
CA LYS A 86 16.29 11.01 15.00
C LYS A 86 16.86 9.61 15.09
N GLN A 87 16.59 8.86 16.15
CA GLN A 87 17.02 7.46 16.24
C GLN A 87 16.47 6.59 15.11
N PHE A 88 15.34 6.98 14.52
CA PHE A 88 14.71 6.28 13.41
C PHE A 88 15.16 6.75 12.03
N MET A 89 16.11 7.69 11.97
CA MET A 89 16.65 8.27 10.73
C MET A 89 18.19 8.14 10.73
N PRO A 90 18.73 6.89 10.70
CA PRO A 90 20.16 6.67 10.92
C PRO A 90 21.03 6.91 9.67
N PHE A 91 20.45 7.05 8.49
CA PHE A 91 21.18 7.06 7.24
C PHE A 91 21.82 8.42 6.94
N LYS A 92 22.97 8.38 6.25
CA LYS A 92 23.72 9.56 5.79
C LYS A 92 23.81 9.64 4.28
N THR A 93 23.72 8.50 3.60
CA THR A 93 23.84 8.39 2.16
C THR A 93 22.70 7.57 1.57
N PRO A 94 22.33 7.78 0.29
CA PRO A 94 21.34 6.94 -0.39
C PRO A 94 21.72 5.46 -0.40
N GLU A 95 23.01 5.15 -0.54
CA GLU A 95 23.48 3.76 -0.57
C GLU A 95 23.22 3.02 0.75
N GLU A 96 23.36 3.69 1.90
CA GLU A 96 23.02 3.11 3.20
C GLU A 96 21.54 2.72 3.29
N VAL A 97 20.64 3.50 2.69
CA VAL A 97 19.21 3.15 2.59
C VAL A 97 19.02 1.90 1.72
N LEU A 98 19.65 1.86 0.54
CA LEU A 98 19.56 0.72 -0.37
C LEU A 98 20.17 -0.56 0.26
N ASP A 99 21.28 -0.43 0.97
CA ASP A 99 21.93 -1.54 1.70
C ASP A 99 21.03 -2.10 2.80
N SER A 100 20.22 -1.26 3.47
CA SER A 100 19.24 -1.73 4.44
C SER A 100 18.17 -2.60 3.80
N PHE A 101 17.68 -2.29 2.60
CA PHE A 101 16.78 -3.17 1.86
C PHE A 101 17.46 -4.48 1.42
N ARG A 102 18.73 -4.42 0.98
CA ARG A 102 19.53 -5.63 0.70
C ARG A 102 19.73 -6.50 1.94
N HIS A 103 19.90 -5.86 3.09
CA HIS A 103 20.01 -6.56 4.38
C HIS A 103 18.71 -7.29 4.73
N ILE A 104 17.53 -6.67 4.55
CA ILE A 104 16.24 -7.34 4.72
C ILE A 104 16.16 -8.61 3.85
N TYR A 105 16.56 -8.53 2.58
CA TYR A 105 16.61 -9.70 1.72
C TYR A 105 17.51 -10.81 2.28
N ASN A 106 18.70 -10.46 2.79
CA ASN A 106 19.62 -11.43 3.37
C ASN A 106 19.05 -12.12 4.63
N ILE A 107 18.22 -11.42 5.42
CA ILE A 107 17.53 -12.01 6.59
C ILE A 107 16.51 -13.06 6.14
N ILE A 108 15.67 -12.74 5.16
CA ILE A 108 14.56 -13.62 4.77
C ILE A 108 15.01 -14.81 3.89
N LYS A 109 16.05 -14.62 3.08
CA LYS A 109 16.51 -15.57 2.06
C LYS A 109 16.69 -17.01 2.57
N PRO A 110 17.29 -17.26 3.74
CA PRO A 110 17.46 -18.63 4.27
C PRO A 110 16.13 -19.32 4.62
N SER A 111 15.09 -18.53 4.91
CA SER A 111 13.78 -19.05 5.33
C SER A 111 12.82 -19.27 4.17
N LEU A 112 13.05 -18.64 3.01
CA LEU A 112 12.12 -18.72 1.86
C LEU A 112 11.84 -20.16 1.43
N ASN A 113 12.85 -21.03 1.35
CA ASN A 113 12.69 -22.43 0.95
C ASN A 113 11.82 -23.27 1.92
N LYS A 114 11.52 -22.75 3.11
CA LYS A 114 10.62 -23.44 4.06
C LYS A 114 9.14 -23.21 3.70
N TYR A 115 8.85 -22.11 3.02
CA TYR A 115 7.49 -21.67 2.72
C TYR A 115 7.16 -21.75 1.24
N PHE A 116 8.17 -21.72 0.36
CA PHE A 116 7.98 -21.68 -1.09
C PHE A 116 8.78 -22.81 -1.77
N VAL A 117 8.14 -23.48 -2.72
CA VAL A 117 8.73 -24.60 -3.48
C VAL A 117 9.28 -24.13 -4.82
N LEU A 118 8.64 -23.11 -5.43
CA LEU A 118 9.03 -22.57 -6.72
C LEU A 118 9.69 -21.22 -6.54
N PHE A 119 10.69 -20.93 -7.36
CA PHE A 119 11.34 -19.62 -7.40
C PHE A 119 11.47 -19.15 -8.85
N PRO A 120 11.28 -17.85 -9.11
CA PRO A 120 11.47 -17.30 -10.44
C PRO A 120 12.94 -17.36 -10.85
N ASN A 121 13.20 -17.51 -12.15
CA ASN A 121 14.55 -17.38 -12.72
C ASN A 121 14.94 -15.90 -12.85
N SER A 122 13.96 -15.02 -13.02
CA SER A 122 14.18 -13.58 -13.13
C SER A 122 14.85 -13.02 -11.88
N GLN A 123 15.87 -12.20 -12.11
CA GLN A 123 16.55 -11.46 -11.04
C GLN A 123 15.88 -10.11 -10.82
N PHE A 124 16.15 -9.47 -9.68
CA PHE A 124 15.77 -8.09 -9.43
C PHE A 124 16.93 -7.29 -8.84
N GLU A 125 16.84 -5.98 -8.99
CA GLU A 125 17.79 -5.03 -8.43
C GLU A 125 17.05 -4.02 -7.55
N ILE A 126 17.73 -3.52 -6.52
CA ILE A 126 17.26 -2.44 -5.67
C ILE A 126 17.97 -1.18 -6.13
N ARG A 127 17.20 -0.17 -6.57
CA ARG A 127 17.75 1.07 -7.13
C ARG A 127 17.09 2.30 -6.51
N GLN A 128 17.85 3.38 -6.41
CA GLN A 128 17.29 4.68 -6.12
C GLN A 128 16.42 5.13 -7.31
N THR A 129 15.26 5.72 -7.01
CA THR A 129 14.41 6.36 -8.02
C THR A 129 15.14 7.57 -8.62
N GLU A 130 15.01 7.76 -9.93
CA GLU A 130 15.67 8.86 -10.64
C GLU A 130 15.20 10.21 -10.09
N SER A 131 16.14 11.15 -9.94
CA SER A 131 15.91 12.43 -9.27
C SER A 131 14.76 13.26 -9.85
N PHE A 132 14.54 13.18 -11.17
CA PHE A 132 13.48 13.94 -11.85
C PHE A 132 12.07 13.52 -11.46
N ARG A 133 11.86 12.28 -10.97
CA ARG A 133 10.54 11.76 -10.57
C ARG A 133 10.46 11.40 -9.08
N ALA A 134 11.58 11.38 -8.35
CA ALA A 134 11.62 10.91 -6.96
C ALA A 134 10.68 11.67 -6.01
N ALA A 135 10.44 12.97 -6.25
CA ALA A 135 9.57 13.78 -5.40
C ALA A 135 8.07 13.39 -5.46
N SER A 136 7.66 12.71 -6.53
CA SER A 136 6.27 12.25 -6.73
C SER A 136 6.12 10.74 -6.78
N ALA A 137 7.22 10.00 -6.69
CA ALA A 137 7.22 8.55 -6.71
C ALA A 137 6.98 7.96 -5.31
N SER A 138 6.31 6.82 -5.26
CA SER A 138 6.33 5.88 -4.13
C SER A 138 7.46 4.87 -4.28
N ILE A 139 7.70 4.06 -3.27
CA ILE A 139 8.45 2.81 -3.44
C ILE A 139 7.59 1.92 -4.34
N GLU A 140 8.22 1.29 -5.35
CA GLU A 140 7.50 0.55 -6.38
C GLU A 140 8.38 -0.52 -7.04
N TYR A 141 7.75 -1.57 -7.57
CA TYR A 141 8.42 -2.61 -8.32
C TYR A 141 8.05 -2.56 -9.82
N PHE A 142 9.05 -2.57 -10.67
CA PHE A 142 8.90 -2.73 -12.12
C PHE A 142 9.34 -4.11 -12.58
N VAL A 143 8.46 -4.80 -13.28
CA VAL A 143 8.69 -6.16 -13.79
C VAL A 143 9.84 -6.17 -14.79
N GLY A 144 10.67 -7.23 -14.72
CA GLY A 144 11.74 -7.50 -15.67
C GLY A 144 11.22 -7.79 -17.09
N SER A 145 12.14 -7.87 -18.05
CA SER A 145 11.77 -8.28 -19.41
C SER A 145 11.50 -9.79 -19.47
N VAL A 146 10.60 -10.19 -20.37
CA VAL A 146 10.20 -11.59 -20.56
C VAL A 146 11.36 -12.47 -21.02
N ASP A 147 12.29 -11.89 -21.79
CA ASP A 147 13.49 -12.56 -22.31
C ASP A 147 14.65 -12.62 -21.30
N GLY A 148 14.46 -12.07 -20.09
CA GLY A 148 15.47 -12.05 -19.03
C GLY A 148 16.62 -11.08 -19.25
N THR A 149 16.61 -10.27 -20.32
CA THR A 149 17.70 -9.32 -20.60
C THR A 149 17.71 -8.11 -19.67
N ARG A 150 16.57 -7.77 -19.06
CA ARG A 150 16.44 -6.72 -18.05
C ARG A 150 15.86 -7.32 -16.77
N PRO A 151 16.54 -7.15 -15.61
CA PRO A 151 16.00 -7.59 -14.32
C PRO A 151 14.76 -6.77 -13.93
N GLY A 152 14.00 -7.29 -12.98
CA GLY A 152 13.02 -6.48 -12.24
C GLY A 152 13.71 -5.40 -11.44
N ILE A 153 13.02 -4.30 -11.15
CA ILE A 153 13.64 -3.20 -10.42
C ILE A 153 12.71 -2.78 -9.28
N PHE A 154 13.22 -2.87 -8.06
CA PHE A 154 12.64 -2.30 -6.87
C PHE A 154 13.18 -0.88 -6.71
N TYR A 155 12.35 0.12 -6.96
CA TYR A 155 12.71 1.52 -6.88
C TYR A 155 12.41 2.11 -5.51
N VAL A 156 13.39 2.86 -4.97
CA VAL A 156 13.27 3.56 -3.68
C VAL A 156 13.49 5.05 -3.90
N PRO A 157 12.48 5.92 -3.71
CA PRO A 157 12.64 7.36 -3.77
C PRO A 157 13.37 7.86 -2.51
N ILE A 158 14.57 8.36 -2.68
CA ILE A 158 15.41 8.90 -1.61
C ILE A 158 15.71 10.34 -1.95
N LEU A 159 14.94 11.28 -1.38
CA LEU A 159 15.14 12.72 -1.57
C LEU A 159 16.27 13.23 -0.67
N ASP A 160 16.21 12.86 0.60
CA ASP A 160 17.23 13.15 1.61
C ASP A 160 17.37 11.90 2.50
N PRO A 161 18.50 11.20 2.43
CA PRO A 161 18.70 9.99 3.23
C PRO A 161 18.65 10.26 4.73
N THR A 162 19.01 11.48 5.18
CA THR A 162 19.01 11.84 6.60
C THR A 162 17.61 11.99 7.19
N THR A 163 16.59 11.99 6.36
CA THR A 163 15.17 12.00 6.75
C THR A 163 14.46 10.68 6.48
N PHE A 164 15.16 9.69 5.89
CA PHE A 164 14.58 8.39 5.60
C PHE A 164 14.36 7.60 6.88
N ASN A 165 13.10 7.33 7.19
CA ASN A 165 12.71 6.72 8.46
C ASN A 165 12.60 5.19 8.34
N ILE A 166 13.38 4.47 9.16
CA ILE A 166 13.41 3.00 9.15
C ILE A 166 12.10 2.35 9.61
N THR A 167 11.26 3.09 10.35
CA THR A 167 10.00 2.58 10.90
C THR A 167 8.78 2.86 10.01
N SER A 168 8.99 3.42 8.83
CA SER A 168 7.94 3.69 7.85
C SER A 168 7.60 2.47 6.96
N GLY A 169 7.57 1.27 7.55
CA GLY A 169 7.22 0.05 6.83
C GLY A 169 8.34 -0.50 5.93
N MET A 170 9.64 -0.25 6.22
CA MET A 170 10.71 -0.76 5.36
C MET A 170 10.65 -2.26 5.13
N GLU A 171 10.43 -3.05 6.19
CA GLU A 171 10.38 -4.51 6.10
C GLU A 171 9.14 -4.99 5.35
N SER A 172 7.96 -4.43 5.65
CA SER A 172 6.70 -4.76 4.97
C SER A 172 6.71 -4.35 3.50
N THR A 173 7.20 -3.15 3.20
CA THR A 173 7.32 -2.67 1.81
C THR A 173 8.29 -3.55 1.00
N PHE A 174 9.40 -4.00 1.59
CA PHE A 174 10.28 -4.95 0.90
C PHE A 174 9.57 -6.27 0.58
N LEU A 175 8.80 -6.81 1.53
CA LEU A 175 8.03 -8.03 1.31
C LEU A 175 6.95 -7.81 0.23
N HIS A 176 6.33 -6.64 0.19
CA HIS A 176 5.31 -6.26 -0.78
C HIS A 176 5.87 -6.17 -2.20
N GLU A 177 6.92 -5.39 -2.39
CA GLU A 177 7.43 -5.06 -3.71
C GLU A 177 8.39 -6.13 -4.28
N ALA A 178 9.23 -6.72 -3.41
CA ALA A 178 10.26 -7.65 -3.84
C ALA A 178 9.86 -9.12 -3.61
N VAL A 179 10.43 -9.75 -2.59
CA VAL A 179 10.27 -11.18 -2.30
C VAL A 179 9.69 -11.37 -0.90
N PRO A 180 8.58 -12.11 -0.78
CA PRO A 180 7.87 -12.90 -1.80
C PRO A 180 6.71 -12.17 -2.51
N GLY A 181 6.70 -10.83 -2.54
CA GLY A 181 5.62 -10.02 -3.11
C GLY A 181 5.61 -9.92 -4.63
N HIS A 182 5.51 -8.68 -5.15
CA HIS A 182 5.30 -8.41 -6.57
C HIS A 182 6.35 -9.02 -7.49
N HIS A 183 7.65 -8.90 -7.16
CA HIS A 183 8.70 -9.52 -7.97
C HIS A 183 8.49 -11.02 -8.08
N TYR A 184 8.32 -11.68 -6.95
CA TYR A 184 8.19 -13.14 -6.89
C TYR A 184 6.97 -13.63 -7.68
N GLN A 185 5.79 -13.07 -7.41
CA GLN A 185 4.54 -13.49 -8.02
C GLN A 185 4.51 -13.20 -9.54
N SER A 186 4.84 -11.97 -9.94
CA SER A 186 4.75 -11.58 -11.34
C SER A 186 5.79 -12.30 -12.21
N SER A 187 6.98 -12.54 -11.68
CA SER A 187 8.01 -13.29 -12.41
C SER A 187 7.58 -14.74 -12.63
N LEU A 188 7.08 -15.43 -11.61
CA LEU A 188 6.54 -16.80 -11.76
C LEU A 188 5.40 -16.85 -12.77
N GLN A 189 4.46 -15.88 -12.71
CA GLN A 189 3.34 -15.81 -13.64
C GLN A 189 3.80 -15.61 -15.09
N ILE A 190 4.79 -14.75 -15.32
CA ILE A 190 5.34 -14.47 -16.65
C ILE A 190 6.15 -15.66 -17.17
N GLU A 191 6.88 -16.35 -16.32
CA GLU A 191 7.73 -17.50 -16.67
C GLU A 191 6.90 -18.78 -16.96
N ASP A 192 5.67 -18.88 -16.44
CA ASP A 192 4.80 -20.05 -16.67
C ASP A 192 4.27 -20.08 -18.10
N THR A 193 4.97 -20.81 -18.96
CA THR A 193 4.62 -20.98 -20.37
C THR A 193 3.40 -21.88 -20.61
N LEU A 194 2.91 -22.58 -19.57
CA LEU A 194 1.67 -23.37 -19.66
C LEU A 194 0.43 -22.49 -19.57
N LEU A 195 0.55 -21.28 -19.02
CA LEU A 195 -0.54 -20.33 -19.01
C LEU A 195 -0.76 -19.72 -20.41
N PRO A 196 -2.03 -19.52 -20.83
CA PRO A 196 -2.34 -18.75 -22.02
C PRO A 196 -1.68 -17.36 -21.97
N TYR A 197 -1.22 -16.87 -23.12
CA TYR A 197 -0.45 -15.62 -23.22
C TYR A 197 -1.12 -14.45 -22.48
N PHE A 198 -2.44 -14.25 -22.65
CA PHE A 198 -3.17 -13.17 -22.00
C PHE A 198 -3.16 -13.30 -20.46
N ARG A 199 -3.11 -14.50 -19.89
CA ARG A 199 -3.06 -14.70 -18.43
C ARG A 199 -1.68 -14.39 -17.86
N ARG A 200 -0.62 -14.57 -18.62
CA ARG A 200 0.75 -14.28 -18.19
C ARG A 200 0.98 -12.78 -17.96
N PHE A 201 0.26 -11.92 -18.66
CA PHE A 201 0.50 -10.47 -18.68
C PHE A 201 -0.67 -9.62 -18.15
N LYS A 202 -1.83 -10.23 -17.89
CA LYS A 202 -2.95 -9.48 -17.36
C LYS A 202 -2.81 -9.26 -15.87
N TRP A 203 -2.97 -8.02 -15.46
CA TRP A 203 -3.05 -7.63 -14.07
C TRP A 203 -4.48 -7.76 -13.53
N TYR A 204 -4.64 -8.42 -12.38
CA TYR A 204 -5.85 -8.45 -11.59
C TYR A 204 -5.51 -7.86 -10.21
N GLY A 205 -6.16 -6.74 -9.81
CA GLY A 205 -5.83 -6.00 -8.61
C GLY A 205 -5.82 -6.89 -7.35
N ALA A 206 -6.91 -7.63 -7.11
CA ALA A 206 -6.99 -8.52 -5.95
C ALA A 206 -5.92 -9.63 -5.96
N TYR A 207 -5.56 -10.17 -7.11
CA TYR A 207 -4.52 -11.20 -7.19
C TYR A 207 -3.12 -10.63 -6.95
N GLY A 208 -2.78 -9.48 -7.54
CA GLY A 208 -1.46 -8.88 -7.39
C GLY A 208 -1.29 -8.17 -6.05
N GLU A 209 -2.17 -7.25 -5.72
CA GLU A 209 -2.08 -6.47 -4.48
C GLU A 209 -2.43 -7.30 -3.24
N GLY A 210 -3.43 -8.20 -3.37
CA GLY A 210 -3.79 -9.10 -2.28
C GLY A 210 -2.67 -10.07 -1.94
N TRP A 211 -1.98 -10.61 -2.96
CA TRP A 211 -0.78 -11.41 -2.74
C TRP A 211 0.33 -10.62 -2.04
N ALA A 212 0.61 -9.39 -2.51
CA ALA A 212 1.64 -8.56 -1.91
C ALA A 212 1.34 -8.23 -0.45
N LEU A 213 0.08 -7.92 -0.12
CA LEU A 213 -0.35 -7.72 1.26
C LEU A 213 -0.26 -9.01 2.10
N TYR A 214 -0.58 -10.16 1.51
CA TYR A 214 -0.35 -11.46 2.16
C TYR A 214 1.15 -11.69 2.41
N ALA A 215 2.01 -11.34 1.46
CA ALA A 215 3.45 -11.44 1.63
C ALA A 215 3.97 -10.60 2.82
N GLU A 216 3.42 -9.41 3.04
CA GLU A 216 3.72 -8.59 4.22
C GLU A 216 3.40 -9.34 5.53
N SER A 217 2.28 -10.10 5.58
CA SER A 217 1.88 -10.84 6.78
C SER A 217 2.83 -11.96 7.17
N LEU A 218 3.67 -12.44 6.25
CA LEU A 218 4.67 -13.48 6.49
C LEU A 218 5.96 -12.95 7.17
N GLY A 219 6.03 -11.66 7.50
CA GLY A 219 7.25 -11.05 8.01
C GLY A 219 7.82 -11.75 9.24
N LYS A 220 6.99 -12.10 10.23
CA LYS A 220 7.41 -12.81 11.45
C LYS A 220 7.98 -14.20 11.15
N GLU A 221 7.32 -14.96 10.30
CA GLU A 221 7.73 -16.29 9.86
C GLU A 221 9.05 -16.26 9.08
N LEU A 222 9.29 -15.17 8.36
CA LEU A 222 10.51 -14.96 7.60
C LEU A 222 11.66 -14.35 8.43
N GLY A 223 11.41 -14.02 9.73
CA GLY A 223 12.41 -13.49 10.65
C GLY A 223 12.49 -11.97 10.72
N LEU A 224 11.48 -11.27 10.20
CA LEU A 224 11.31 -9.81 10.29
C LEU A 224 10.37 -9.43 11.44
N TYR A 225 10.11 -8.13 11.61
CA TYR A 225 9.25 -7.56 12.65
C TYR A 225 9.69 -7.93 14.08
N THR A 226 10.98 -8.22 14.26
CA THR A 226 11.56 -8.56 15.58
C THR A 226 11.72 -7.33 16.47
N ASN A 227 11.81 -6.15 15.87
CA ASN A 227 11.82 -4.87 16.55
C ASN A 227 10.39 -4.31 16.61
N PRO A 228 9.86 -3.90 17.77
CA PRO A 228 8.49 -3.39 17.88
C PRO A 228 8.22 -2.15 17.01
N TYR A 229 9.23 -1.34 16.73
CA TYR A 229 9.07 -0.18 15.83
C TYR A 229 8.94 -0.60 14.37
N GLN A 230 9.65 -1.64 13.92
CA GLN A 230 9.46 -2.23 12.59
C GLN A 230 8.08 -2.91 12.48
N HIS A 231 7.66 -3.62 13.52
CA HIS A 231 6.34 -4.21 13.58
C HIS A 231 5.23 -3.15 13.53
N MET A 232 5.41 -2.01 14.24
CA MET A 232 4.47 -0.89 14.15
C MET A 232 4.41 -0.32 12.74
N GLY A 233 5.52 -0.24 12.01
CA GLY A 233 5.54 0.17 10.61
C GLY A 233 4.71 -0.76 9.71
N ALA A 234 4.86 -2.07 9.87
CA ALA A 234 4.05 -3.06 9.14
C ALA A 234 2.55 -2.96 9.46
N LEU A 235 2.20 -2.75 10.74
CA LEU A 235 0.81 -2.48 11.15
C LEU A 235 0.28 -1.17 10.56
N GLY A 236 1.15 -0.17 10.36
CA GLY A 236 0.81 1.07 9.66
C GLY A 236 0.44 0.82 8.21
N ASP A 237 1.18 -0.04 7.52
CA ASP A 237 0.86 -0.46 6.16
C ASP A 237 -0.44 -1.26 6.11
N GLU A 238 -0.66 -2.17 7.04
CA GLU A 238 -1.87 -2.99 7.08
C GLU A 238 -3.13 -2.16 7.38
N ILE A 239 -3.07 -1.24 8.37
CA ILE A 239 -4.24 -0.42 8.73
C ILE A 239 -4.62 0.53 7.60
N HIS A 240 -3.63 1.06 6.86
CA HIS A 240 -3.88 1.89 5.69
C HIS A 240 -4.77 1.15 4.67
N ARG A 241 -4.47 -0.14 4.40
CA ARG A 241 -5.26 -0.98 3.49
C ARG A 241 -6.62 -1.37 4.08
N ALA A 242 -6.76 -1.49 5.40
CA ALA A 242 -8.04 -1.71 6.06
C ALA A 242 -8.95 -0.47 6.02
N ILE A 243 -8.40 0.72 6.24
CA ILE A 243 -9.11 2.00 6.14
C ILE A 243 -9.71 2.18 4.75
N ARG A 244 -9.01 1.76 3.68
CA ARG A 244 -9.50 1.82 2.30
C ARG A 244 -10.83 1.11 2.13
N LEU A 245 -11.06 -0.03 2.78
CA LEU A 245 -12.33 -0.77 2.73
C LEU A 245 -13.50 0.06 3.29
N VAL A 246 -13.21 0.89 4.31
CA VAL A 246 -14.22 1.75 4.93
C VAL A 246 -14.49 2.96 4.06
N VAL A 247 -13.46 3.73 3.73
CA VAL A 247 -13.65 5.04 3.10
C VAL A 247 -14.09 4.96 1.64
N ASP A 248 -13.57 4.01 0.85
CA ASP A 248 -13.97 3.82 -0.55
C ASP A 248 -15.46 3.47 -0.64
N VAL A 249 -15.91 2.47 0.14
CA VAL A 249 -17.32 2.08 0.17
C VAL A 249 -18.19 3.22 0.70
N ALA A 250 -17.77 3.91 1.76
CA ALA A 250 -18.57 4.97 2.37
C ALA A 250 -18.72 6.19 1.44
N ILE A 251 -17.66 6.59 0.74
CA ILE A 251 -17.71 7.68 -0.25
C ILE A 251 -18.68 7.33 -1.37
N HIS A 252 -18.54 6.14 -1.95
CA HIS A 252 -19.24 5.78 -3.19
C HIS A 252 -20.64 5.22 -2.99
N SER A 253 -21.02 4.79 -1.77
CA SER A 253 -22.32 4.17 -1.53
C SER A 253 -23.08 4.62 -0.27
N LYS A 254 -22.42 5.35 0.63
CA LYS A 254 -23.03 5.77 1.91
C LYS A 254 -23.05 7.30 2.11
N GLY A 255 -22.65 8.08 1.09
CA GLY A 255 -22.67 9.54 1.12
C GLY A 255 -21.62 10.19 2.03
N MET A 256 -20.55 9.48 2.38
CA MET A 256 -19.43 10.07 3.12
C MET A 256 -18.78 11.18 2.29
N THR A 257 -18.63 12.36 2.91
CA THR A 257 -17.96 13.47 2.22
C THR A 257 -16.45 13.28 2.19
N ARG A 258 -15.79 13.96 1.27
CA ARG A 258 -14.32 14.01 1.18
C ARG A 258 -13.68 14.38 2.51
N GLU A 259 -14.20 15.39 3.19
CA GLU A 259 -13.69 15.90 4.47
C GLU A 259 -13.87 14.87 5.60
N GLN A 260 -15.00 14.17 5.62
CA GLN A 260 -15.24 13.08 6.59
C GLN A 260 -14.29 11.91 6.36
N ALA A 261 -14.02 11.54 5.10
CA ALA A 261 -13.09 10.47 4.77
C ALA A 261 -11.65 10.84 5.16
N ILE A 262 -11.20 12.08 4.88
CA ILE A 262 -9.90 12.60 5.32
C ILE A 262 -9.79 12.54 6.84
N ALA A 263 -10.81 13.00 7.56
CA ALA A 263 -10.81 12.99 9.03
C ALA A 263 -10.73 11.56 9.57
N TYR A 264 -11.49 10.62 9.01
CA TYR A 264 -11.48 9.21 9.40
C TYR A 264 -10.09 8.59 9.21
N MET A 265 -9.43 8.87 8.07
CA MET A 265 -8.08 8.39 7.78
C MET A 265 -7.08 8.93 8.80
N MET A 266 -7.07 10.25 9.04
CA MET A 266 -6.19 10.90 10.02
C MET A 266 -6.42 10.46 11.47
N GLU A 267 -7.63 10.05 11.83
CA GLU A 267 -7.94 9.53 13.16
C GLU A 267 -7.38 8.12 13.39
N ASN A 268 -7.29 7.33 12.32
CA ASN A 268 -7.01 5.90 12.45
C ASN A 268 -5.58 5.50 12.08
N GLU A 269 -4.80 6.33 11.37
CA GLU A 269 -3.43 6.05 10.98
C GLU A 269 -2.48 7.25 11.11
N ALA A 270 -1.19 6.99 11.01
CA ALA A 270 -0.12 8.00 11.11
C ALA A 270 0.08 8.77 9.79
N ILE A 271 -0.95 9.45 9.29
CA ILE A 271 -0.91 10.22 8.05
C ILE A 271 -1.15 11.70 8.33
N ASP A 272 -0.49 12.57 7.57
CA ASP A 272 -0.79 14.01 7.64
C ASP A 272 -1.94 14.40 6.69
N LYS A 273 -2.44 15.62 6.87
CA LYS A 273 -3.59 16.10 6.09
C LYS A 273 -3.34 16.09 4.58
N GLN A 274 -2.12 16.37 4.14
CA GLN A 274 -1.79 16.39 2.72
C GLN A 274 -1.84 14.97 2.14
N GLY A 275 -1.21 14.02 2.82
CA GLY A 275 -1.25 12.60 2.42
C GLY A 275 -2.66 12.04 2.40
N ALA A 276 -3.43 12.25 3.49
CA ALA A 276 -4.83 11.82 3.56
C ALA A 276 -5.69 12.44 2.44
N THR A 277 -5.46 13.73 2.13
CA THR A 277 -6.15 14.41 1.02
C THR A 277 -5.84 13.75 -0.32
N SER A 278 -4.56 13.50 -0.62
CA SER A 278 -4.14 12.87 -1.87
C SER A 278 -4.73 11.47 -2.03
N GLU A 279 -4.72 10.68 -0.97
CA GLU A 279 -5.28 9.32 -0.98
C GLU A 279 -6.80 9.33 -1.19
N ILE A 280 -7.54 10.16 -0.45
CA ILE A 280 -9.00 10.25 -0.59
C ILE A 280 -9.40 10.74 -1.98
N GLU A 281 -8.72 11.75 -2.53
CA GLU A 281 -8.98 12.22 -3.89
C GLU A 281 -8.68 11.16 -4.95
N ARG A 282 -7.64 10.33 -4.74
CA ARG A 282 -7.35 9.18 -5.59
C ARG A 282 -8.48 8.15 -5.54
N TYR A 283 -9.03 7.82 -4.35
CA TYR A 283 -10.15 6.88 -4.23
C TYR A 283 -11.42 7.42 -4.89
N MET A 284 -11.68 8.73 -4.79
CA MET A 284 -12.79 9.37 -5.51
C MET A 284 -12.64 9.27 -7.03
N ALA A 285 -11.40 9.31 -7.54
CA ALA A 285 -11.10 9.28 -8.97
C ALA A 285 -11.10 7.86 -9.56
N ASP A 286 -10.74 6.84 -8.77
CA ASP A 286 -10.67 5.42 -9.19
C ASP A 286 -11.47 4.52 -8.23
N PRO A 287 -12.81 4.51 -8.36
CA PRO A 287 -13.71 3.80 -7.47
C PRO A 287 -13.42 2.30 -7.41
N GLY A 288 -13.26 1.77 -6.19
CA GLY A 288 -13.08 0.34 -5.94
C GLY A 288 -11.64 -0.16 -6.07
N GLN A 289 -10.71 0.59 -6.68
CA GLN A 289 -9.30 0.17 -6.81
C GLN A 289 -8.67 -0.08 -5.44
N ALA A 290 -8.92 0.81 -4.50
CA ALA A 290 -8.37 0.75 -3.16
C ALA A 290 -8.79 -0.51 -2.37
N LEU A 291 -9.88 -1.18 -2.75
CA LEU A 291 -10.39 -2.38 -2.10
C LEU A 291 -9.59 -3.64 -2.43
N SER A 292 -8.90 -3.66 -3.58
CA SER A 292 -8.23 -4.85 -4.11
C SER A 292 -7.17 -5.42 -3.16
N TYR A 293 -6.49 -4.59 -2.40
CA TYR A 293 -5.42 -4.97 -1.48
C TYR A 293 -5.90 -5.90 -0.36
N LYS A 294 -6.79 -5.41 0.49
CA LYS A 294 -7.21 -6.14 1.69
C LYS A 294 -8.29 -7.19 1.41
N ILE A 295 -9.03 -7.07 0.32
CA ILE A 295 -9.99 -8.09 -0.12
C ILE A 295 -9.28 -9.25 -0.82
N GLY A 296 -8.24 -8.98 -1.59
CA GLY A 296 -7.42 -10.00 -2.25
C GLY A 296 -6.64 -10.86 -1.31
#